data_a1be8f67976d78c9716e9ba5ce94ffea
#
_entry.id   a1be8f67976d78c9716e9ba5ce94ffea
#
_cell.length_a   1.000
_cell.length_b   1.000
_cell.length_c   1.000
_cell.angle_alpha   90.00
_cell.angle_beta   90.00
_cell.angle_gamma   90.00
#
_symmetry.space_group_name_H-M   'P 1'
#
loop_
_entity.id
_entity.type
_entity.pdbx_description
1 polymer ?
#
loop_
_entity_poly.entity_id
_entity_poly.type
_entity_poly.pdbx_seq_one_letter_code
_entity_poly.pdbx_strand_id
1 'polypeptide(L)'
;EVVTIPFASQIPALASGRATMAWTTFTVLPERLKQVDFVSFMQTGSVAAVKPEDKDKFTKKLDLCGRAIAVQTGSSGDVAADSISAECKAANLAEIKKQIYPEPKDSIGAVLSGRAEAWLDDSTAAGYFEKTSKGQLVVTGDSYYPSPLGVAIPKGDKATAAMVEALLKELMANGTYKKLLDNYNMGKSALEAPVVYTDVSQLN
;
A
#
# COMPACT_ATOMS: atom_id res chain seq x y z
N GLU A 1 0.16 8.95 22.76
CA GLU A 1 -1.12 8.23 22.65
C GLU A 1 -1.32 7.73 21.22
N VAL A 2 -1.79 6.48 21.05
CA VAL A 2 -2.13 5.92 19.75
C VAL A 2 -3.65 5.99 19.58
N VAL A 3 -4.09 6.53 18.44
CA VAL A 3 -5.51 6.64 18.09
C VAL A 3 -5.78 5.91 16.78
N THR A 4 -6.93 5.25 16.68
CA THR A 4 -7.37 4.59 15.46
C THR A 4 -8.22 5.54 14.63
N ILE A 5 -7.80 5.77 13.40
CA ILE A 5 -8.49 6.64 12.42
C ILE A 5 -8.67 5.85 11.12
N PRO A 6 -9.86 5.87 10.48
CA PRO A 6 -10.05 5.26 9.17
C PRO A 6 -9.00 5.74 8.15
N PHE A 7 -8.51 4.86 7.29
CA PHE A 7 -7.38 5.13 6.40
C PHE A 7 -7.52 6.42 5.60
N ALA A 8 -8.65 6.63 4.93
CA ALA A 8 -8.92 7.84 4.14
C ALA A 8 -8.98 9.14 4.97
N SER A 9 -9.16 9.04 6.29
CA SER A 9 -9.25 10.19 7.20
C SER A 9 -7.92 10.55 7.87
N GLN A 10 -6.87 9.77 7.69
CA GLN A 10 -5.60 9.98 8.41
C GLN A 10 -4.85 11.21 7.91
N ILE A 11 -4.72 11.43 6.57
CA ILE A 11 -4.10 12.65 6.02
C ILE A 11 -4.88 13.91 6.42
N PRO A 12 -6.21 13.96 6.32
CA PRO A 12 -7.00 15.05 6.89
C PRO A 12 -6.78 15.28 8.40
N ALA A 13 -6.55 14.21 9.18
CA ALA A 13 -6.26 14.32 10.60
C ALA A 13 -4.89 14.97 10.88
N LEU A 14 -3.88 14.70 10.04
CA LEU A 14 -2.59 15.40 10.09
C LEU A 14 -2.75 16.88 9.75
N ALA A 15 -3.45 17.20 8.67
CA ALA A 15 -3.68 18.59 8.25
C ALA A 15 -4.43 19.43 9.30
N SER A 16 -5.33 18.82 10.07
CA SER A 16 -6.09 19.48 11.14
C SER A 16 -5.39 19.49 12.50
N GLY A 17 -4.21 18.89 12.62
CA GLY A 17 -3.49 18.78 13.90
C GLY A 17 -4.08 17.77 14.89
N ARG A 18 -5.06 16.95 14.50
CA ARG A 18 -5.61 15.87 15.35
C ARG A 18 -4.66 14.69 15.51
N ALA A 19 -3.69 14.54 14.62
CA ALA A 19 -2.61 13.59 14.70
C ALA A 19 -1.29 14.28 14.35
N THR A 20 -0.19 13.86 14.97
CA THR A 20 1.16 14.39 14.72
C THR A 20 1.91 13.58 13.68
N MET A 21 1.58 12.31 13.51
CA MET A 21 2.08 11.43 12.45
C MET A 21 1.09 10.30 12.21
N ALA A 22 1.12 9.70 11.04
CA ALA A 22 0.37 8.49 10.73
C ALA A 22 1.36 7.40 10.27
N TRP A 23 1.46 6.33 11.08
CA TRP A 23 2.34 5.20 10.80
C TRP A 23 1.49 4.00 10.40
N THR A 24 1.32 3.84 9.11
CA THR A 24 0.56 2.76 8.48
C THR A 24 1.18 2.42 7.13
N THR A 25 0.51 1.64 6.28
CA THR A 25 0.99 1.28 4.95
C THR A 25 0.76 2.39 3.91
N PHE A 26 1.13 3.63 4.23
CA PHE A 26 1.08 4.72 3.26
C PHE A 26 2.17 4.58 2.21
N THR A 27 1.78 4.23 1.00
CA THR A 27 2.63 4.37 -0.19
C THR A 27 2.91 5.84 -0.45
N VAL A 28 4.16 6.20 -0.68
CA VAL A 28 4.55 7.57 -1.04
C VAL A 28 4.10 7.83 -2.48
N LEU A 29 2.99 8.55 -2.63
CA LEU A 29 2.39 8.88 -3.93
C LEU A 29 2.45 10.39 -4.20
N PRO A 30 2.55 10.82 -5.49
CA PRO A 30 2.58 12.24 -5.85
C PRO A 30 1.45 13.07 -5.23
N GLU A 31 0.23 12.54 -5.23
CA GLU A 31 -0.96 13.23 -4.70
C GLU A 31 -0.86 13.44 -3.19
N ARG A 32 -0.30 12.47 -2.47
CA ARG A 32 -0.14 12.53 -1.02
C ARG A 32 0.98 13.50 -0.64
N LEU A 33 2.09 13.54 -1.42
CA LEU A 33 3.20 14.48 -1.21
C LEU A 33 2.80 15.96 -1.35
N LYS A 34 1.69 16.26 -2.03
CA LYS A 34 1.13 17.62 -2.06
C LYS A 34 0.57 18.05 -0.69
N GLN A 35 0.21 17.10 0.17
CA GLN A 35 -0.52 17.34 1.43
C GLN A 35 0.32 17.06 2.67
N VAL A 36 1.22 16.08 2.60
CA VAL A 36 2.05 15.61 3.72
C VAL A 36 3.47 15.32 3.25
N ASP A 37 4.41 15.25 4.20
CA ASP A 37 5.74 14.73 3.96
C ASP A 37 5.81 13.27 4.42
N PHE A 38 6.81 12.51 3.97
CA PHE A 38 6.99 11.11 4.36
C PHE A 38 8.43 10.83 4.77
N VAL A 39 8.58 9.91 5.73
CA VAL A 39 9.85 9.24 6.00
C VAL A 39 9.69 7.78 5.67
N SER A 40 10.40 7.29 4.63
CA SER A 40 10.25 5.90 4.19
C SER A 40 10.84 4.90 5.18
N PHE A 41 10.19 3.74 5.29
CA PHE A 41 10.63 2.66 6.15
C PHE A 41 10.57 1.27 5.50
N MET A 42 9.95 1.12 4.34
CA MET A 42 9.87 -0.13 3.58
C MET A 42 9.67 0.15 2.10
N GLN A 43 9.89 -0.87 1.25
CA GLN A 43 9.43 -0.89 -0.14
C GLN A 43 8.17 -1.73 -0.25
N THR A 44 7.29 -1.35 -1.16
CA THR A 44 6.08 -2.08 -1.53
C THR A 44 5.84 -1.99 -3.03
N GLY A 45 4.81 -2.65 -3.50
CA GLY A 45 4.21 -2.49 -4.82
C GLY A 45 2.79 -3.01 -4.76
N SER A 46 1.96 -2.70 -5.72
CA SER A 46 0.60 -3.22 -5.78
C SER A 46 0.60 -4.68 -6.23
N VAL A 47 -0.19 -5.51 -5.56
CA VAL A 47 -0.36 -6.94 -5.88
C VAL A 47 -1.83 -7.31 -5.92
N ALA A 48 -2.16 -8.36 -6.68
CA ALA A 48 -3.49 -8.96 -6.66
C ALA A 48 -3.55 -10.06 -5.59
N ALA A 49 -4.62 -10.08 -4.80
CA ALA A 49 -4.95 -11.17 -3.90
C ALA A 49 -6.31 -11.76 -4.29
N VAL A 50 -6.36 -13.07 -4.42
CA VAL A 50 -7.48 -13.82 -5.00
C VAL A 50 -7.81 -15.06 -4.16
N LYS A 51 -8.89 -15.75 -4.47
CA LYS A 51 -9.11 -17.09 -3.92
C LYS A 51 -8.08 -18.09 -4.49
N PRO A 52 -7.67 -19.13 -3.74
CA PRO A 52 -6.64 -20.08 -4.17
C PRO A 52 -6.91 -20.73 -5.52
N GLU A 53 -8.18 -21.04 -5.83
CA GLU A 53 -8.59 -21.64 -7.10
C GLU A 53 -8.43 -20.69 -8.30
N ASP A 54 -8.29 -19.39 -8.07
CA ASP A 54 -8.19 -18.37 -9.11
C ASP A 54 -6.75 -17.87 -9.32
N LYS A 55 -5.76 -18.36 -8.54
CA LYS A 55 -4.38 -17.84 -8.54
C LYS A 55 -3.73 -17.79 -9.92
N ASP A 56 -3.98 -18.78 -10.76
CA ASP A 56 -3.36 -18.90 -12.07
C ASP A 56 -4.03 -18.02 -13.15
N LYS A 57 -5.15 -17.34 -12.79
CA LYS A 57 -5.87 -16.41 -13.69
C LYS A 57 -5.32 -14.98 -13.64
N PHE A 58 -4.49 -14.66 -12.64
CA PHE A 58 -3.99 -13.32 -12.36
C PHE A 58 -2.46 -13.30 -12.20
N THR A 59 -1.75 -13.81 -13.19
CA THR A 59 -0.28 -13.90 -13.16
C THR A 59 0.42 -12.66 -13.66
N LYS A 60 -0.27 -11.85 -14.49
CA LYS A 60 0.27 -10.62 -15.08
C LYS A 60 -0.69 -9.45 -14.85
N LYS A 61 -0.16 -8.25 -14.89
CA LYS A 61 -0.91 -7.00 -14.68
C LYS A 61 -2.16 -6.89 -15.58
N LEU A 62 -2.03 -7.21 -16.86
CA LEU A 62 -3.14 -7.09 -17.82
C LEU A 62 -4.20 -8.21 -17.68
N ASP A 63 -3.97 -9.24 -16.88
CA ASP A 63 -4.99 -10.23 -16.54
C ASP A 63 -6.12 -9.62 -15.70
N LEU A 64 -5.89 -8.46 -15.11
CA LEU A 64 -6.90 -7.66 -14.37
C LEU A 64 -7.88 -6.92 -15.31
N CYS A 65 -7.56 -6.81 -16.61
CA CYS A 65 -8.40 -6.10 -17.58
C CYS A 65 -9.78 -6.76 -17.72
N GLY A 66 -10.85 -5.96 -17.68
CA GLY A 66 -12.24 -6.40 -17.77
C GLY A 66 -12.77 -7.10 -16.51
N ARG A 67 -11.94 -7.32 -15.49
CA ARG A 67 -12.29 -8.03 -14.27
C ARG A 67 -12.91 -7.11 -13.21
N ALA A 68 -13.68 -7.69 -12.30
CA ALA A 68 -14.22 -7.01 -11.14
C ALA A 68 -13.15 -6.99 -10.02
N ILE A 69 -12.56 -5.82 -9.78
CA ILE A 69 -11.45 -5.63 -8.85
C ILE A 69 -11.89 -4.80 -7.66
N ALA A 70 -11.80 -5.38 -6.46
CA ALA A 70 -12.06 -4.71 -5.21
C ALA A 70 -10.84 -3.92 -4.76
N VAL A 71 -11.05 -2.70 -4.27
CA VAL A 71 -10.01 -1.81 -3.73
C VAL A 71 -10.52 -1.10 -2.49
N GLN A 72 -9.60 -0.70 -1.58
CA GLN A 72 -9.96 0.19 -0.49
C GLN A 72 -9.93 1.65 -0.97
N THR A 73 -10.90 2.46 -0.56
CA THR A 73 -10.96 3.90 -0.84
C THR A 73 -9.63 4.60 -0.53
N GLY A 74 -9.04 5.23 -1.54
CA GLY A 74 -7.82 6.04 -1.41
C GLY A 74 -6.55 5.23 -1.10
N SER A 75 -6.57 3.89 -1.21
CA SER A 75 -5.38 3.04 -1.08
C SER A 75 -4.47 3.15 -2.31
N SER A 76 -3.28 2.55 -2.24
CA SER A 76 -2.43 2.40 -3.43
C SER A 76 -3.05 1.47 -4.47
N GLY A 77 -3.83 0.48 -4.03
CA GLY A 77 -4.59 -0.40 -4.91
C GLY A 77 -5.68 0.36 -5.70
N ASP A 78 -6.34 1.34 -5.10
CA ASP A 78 -7.32 2.21 -5.78
C ASP A 78 -6.65 3.00 -6.92
N VAL A 79 -5.49 3.61 -6.64
CA VAL A 79 -4.70 4.35 -7.65
C VAL A 79 -4.12 3.41 -8.71
N ALA A 80 -3.63 2.24 -8.31
CA ALA A 80 -3.09 1.25 -9.23
C ALA A 80 -4.17 0.70 -10.17
N ALA A 81 -5.39 0.48 -9.68
CA ALA A 81 -6.52 0.04 -10.51
C ALA A 81 -6.84 1.04 -11.62
N ASP A 82 -6.80 2.35 -11.34
CA ASP A 82 -6.98 3.38 -12.36
C ASP A 82 -5.84 3.38 -13.39
N SER A 83 -4.60 3.24 -12.93
CA SER A 83 -3.43 3.17 -13.81
C SER A 83 -3.48 1.94 -14.72
N ILE A 84 -3.80 0.76 -14.16
CA ILE A 84 -3.95 -0.48 -14.93
C ILE A 84 -5.13 -0.37 -15.91
N SER A 85 -6.24 0.25 -15.49
CA SER A 85 -7.41 0.46 -16.36
C SER A 85 -7.03 1.28 -17.59
N ALA A 86 -6.23 2.34 -17.42
CA ALA A 86 -5.70 3.13 -18.52
C ALA A 86 -4.79 2.31 -19.46
N GLU A 87 -3.94 1.44 -18.89
CA GLU A 87 -3.11 0.53 -19.67
C GLU A 87 -3.94 -0.53 -20.42
N CYS A 88 -5.01 -1.06 -19.81
CA CYS A 88 -5.96 -1.95 -20.50
C CYS A 88 -6.55 -1.28 -21.73
N LYS A 89 -7.02 -0.04 -21.58
CA LYS A 89 -7.56 0.75 -22.69
C LYS A 89 -6.53 0.98 -23.79
N ALA A 90 -5.29 1.32 -23.43
CA ALA A 90 -4.20 1.49 -24.38
C ALA A 90 -3.85 0.20 -25.15
N ALA A 91 -4.07 -0.96 -24.52
CA ALA A 91 -3.89 -2.29 -25.10
C ALA A 91 -5.14 -2.80 -25.87
N ASN A 92 -6.19 -1.97 -26.04
CA ASN A 92 -7.49 -2.35 -26.62
C ASN A 92 -8.19 -3.50 -25.86
N LEU A 93 -7.98 -3.57 -24.54
CA LEU A 93 -8.67 -4.49 -23.64
C LEU A 93 -9.76 -3.74 -22.86
N ALA A 94 -10.71 -4.48 -22.28
CA ALA A 94 -11.75 -3.90 -21.44
C ALA A 94 -11.15 -3.29 -20.17
N GLU A 95 -11.62 -2.12 -19.76
CA GLU A 95 -11.19 -1.47 -18.52
C GLU A 95 -11.58 -2.30 -17.27
N ILE A 96 -10.86 -2.11 -16.18
CA ILE A 96 -11.17 -2.74 -14.89
C ILE A 96 -12.56 -2.30 -14.42
N LYS A 97 -13.35 -3.24 -13.92
CA LYS A 97 -14.61 -2.96 -13.22
C LYS A 97 -14.30 -2.72 -11.74
N LYS A 98 -13.84 -1.51 -11.43
CA LYS A 98 -13.39 -1.15 -10.08
C LYS A 98 -14.56 -1.11 -9.08
N GLN A 99 -14.41 -1.81 -7.94
CA GLN A 99 -15.34 -1.81 -6.81
C GLN A 99 -14.65 -1.25 -5.59
N ILE A 100 -15.14 -0.12 -5.07
CA ILE A 100 -14.50 0.64 -3.99
C ILE A 100 -15.20 0.35 -2.67
N TYR A 101 -14.40 0.01 -1.65
CA TYR A 101 -14.86 -0.31 -0.30
C TYR A 101 -14.17 0.57 0.75
N PRO A 102 -14.81 0.87 1.90
CA PRO A 102 -14.19 1.71 2.93
C PRO A 102 -13.04 1.03 3.65
N GLU A 103 -13.09 -0.29 3.83
CA GLU A 103 -12.12 -1.06 4.61
C GLU A 103 -11.56 -2.25 3.83
N PRO A 104 -10.31 -2.68 4.07
CA PRO A 104 -9.72 -3.85 3.38
C PRO A 104 -10.54 -5.12 3.58
N LYS A 105 -11.08 -5.34 4.79
CA LYS A 105 -11.93 -6.51 5.09
C LYS A 105 -13.17 -6.60 4.21
N ASP A 106 -13.73 -5.46 3.81
CA ASP A 106 -14.92 -5.41 2.95
C ASP A 106 -14.54 -5.75 1.50
N SER A 107 -13.37 -5.26 1.03
CA SER A 107 -12.79 -5.64 -0.26
C SER A 107 -12.51 -7.15 -0.33
N ILE A 108 -11.87 -7.70 0.72
CA ILE A 108 -11.60 -9.14 0.83
C ILE A 108 -12.91 -9.92 0.89
N GLY A 109 -13.90 -9.47 1.65
CA GLY A 109 -15.23 -10.08 1.71
C GLY A 109 -15.93 -10.12 0.36
N ALA A 110 -15.70 -9.12 -0.50
CA ALA A 110 -16.20 -9.12 -1.89
C ALA A 110 -15.54 -10.22 -2.72
N VAL A 111 -14.22 -10.44 -2.57
CA VAL A 111 -13.50 -11.53 -3.25
C VAL A 111 -13.99 -12.89 -2.77
N LEU A 112 -14.03 -13.10 -1.46
CA LEU A 112 -14.43 -14.39 -0.88
C LEU A 112 -15.88 -14.77 -1.24
N SER A 113 -16.77 -13.77 -1.35
CA SER A 113 -18.17 -14.00 -1.78
C SER A 113 -18.36 -14.08 -3.30
N GLY A 114 -17.31 -13.88 -4.09
CA GLY A 114 -17.38 -13.90 -5.56
C GLY A 114 -17.99 -12.66 -6.20
N ARG A 115 -18.20 -11.57 -5.44
CA ARG A 115 -18.63 -10.26 -5.98
C ARG A 115 -17.51 -9.54 -6.70
N ALA A 116 -16.26 -9.75 -6.29
CA ALA A 116 -15.06 -9.34 -6.99
C ALA A 116 -14.20 -10.56 -7.30
N GLU A 117 -13.35 -10.47 -8.32
CA GLU A 117 -12.47 -11.55 -8.75
C GLU A 117 -11.08 -11.45 -8.08
N ALA A 118 -10.64 -10.23 -7.78
CA ALA A 118 -9.41 -9.97 -7.06
C ALA A 118 -9.55 -8.74 -6.14
N TRP A 119 -8.73 -8.69 -5.09
CA TRP A 119 -8.46 -7.49 -4.30
C TRP A 119 -7.08 -6.97 -4.69
N LEU A 120 -6.97 -5.70 -5.04
CA LEU A 120 -5.71 -5.04 -5.39
C LEU A 120 -5.32 -4.09 -4.25
N ASP A 121 -4.13 -4.29 -3.68
CA ASP A 121 -3.59 -3.42 -2.64
C ASP A 121 -2.06 -3.52 -2.58
N ASP A 122 -1.42 -2.86 -1.59
CA ASP A 122 0.01 -2.98 -1.39
C ASP A 122 0.42 -4.39 -0.91
N SER A 123 1.64 -4.80 -1.28
CA SER A 123 2.14 -6.15 -1.02
C SER A 123 2.28 -6.47 0.47
N THR A 124 2.43 -5.46 1.34
CA THR A 124 2.57 -5.67 2.80
C THR A 124 1.22 -5.93 3.44
N ALA A 125 0.19 -5.16 3.09
CA ALA A 125 -1.19 -5.41 3.53
C ALA A 125 -1.70 -6.74 2.97
N ALA A 126 -1.51 -6.99 1.67
CA ALA A 126 -1.95 -8.23 1.03
C ALA A 126 -1.29 -9.47 1.65
N GLY A 127 0.03 -9.42 1.91
CA GLY A 127 0.76 -10.52 2.56
C GLY A 127 0.30 -10.77 4.01
N TYR A 128 -0.05 -9.72 4.76
CA TYR A 128 -0.64 -9.86 6.08
C TYR A 128 -1.98 -10.58 6.05
N PHE A 129 -2.88 -10.16 5.15
CA PHE A 129 -4.21 -10.79 5.02
C PHE A 129 -4.13 -12.19 4.43
N GLU A 130 -3.22 -12.47 3.49
CA GLU A 130 -2.95 -13.84 3.05
C GLU A 130 -2.59 -14.74 4.24
N LYS A 131 -1.61 -14.33 5.06
CA LYS A 131 -1.17 -15.07 6.24
C LYS A 131 -2.30 -15.31 7.25
N THR A 132 -3.18 -14.33 7.45
CA THR A 132 -4.25 -14.38 8.45
C THR A 132 -5.55 -14.97 7.93
N SER A 133 -5.71 -15.13 6.62
CA SER A 133 -6.92 -15.66 5.97
C SER A 133 -7.13 -17.17 6.17
N LYS A 134 -6.19 -17.89 6.78
CA LYS A 134 -6.22 -19.35 6.93
C LYS A 134 -6.37 -20.09 5.59
N GLY A 135 -5.68 -19.59 4.56
CA GLY A 135 -5.67 -20.18 3.21
C GLY A 135 -6.86 -19.81 2.33
N GLN A 136 -7.69 -18.85 2.73
CA GLN A 136 -8.82 -18.40 1.91
C GLN A 136 -8.42 -17.34 0.87
N LEU A 137 -7.28 -16.66 1.07
CA LEU A 137 -6.75 -15.64 0.18
C LEU A 137 -5.30 -15.98 -0.16
N VAL A 138 -4.89 -15.76 -1.39
CA VAL A 138 -3.51 -15.93 -1.86
C VAL A 138 -3.10 -14.72 -2.70
N VAL A 139 -1.90 -14.22 -2.43
CA VAL A 139 -1.26 -13.20 -3.27
C VAL A 139 -0.71 -13.87 -4.51
N THR A 140 -0.93 -13.29 -5.68
CA THR A 140 -0.55 -13.88 -6.97
C THR A 140 0.01 -12.85 -7.94
N GLY A 141 0.76 -13.32 -8.93
CA GLY A 141 1.36 -12.51 -9.97
C GLY A 141 2.55 -11.67 -9.49
N ASP A 142 2.94 -10.74 -10.34
CA ASP A 142 4.01 -9.79 -10.06
C ASP A 142 3.55 -8.65 -9.15
N SER A 143 4.53 -7.97 -8.55
CA SER A 143 4.30 -6.69 -7.88
C SER A 143 4.41 -5.55 -8.90
N TYR A 144 3.40 -4.69 -8.94
CA TYR A 144 3.30 -3.57 -9.88
C TYR A 144 3.61 -2.25 -9.17
N TYR A 145 4.16 -1.27 -9.90
CA TYR A 145 4.41 0.08 -9.42
C TYR A 145 5.17 0.11 -8.09
N PRO A 146 6.44 -0.38 -8.06
CA PRO A 146 7.24 -0.38 -6.84
C PRO A 146 7.36 1.04 -6.29
N SER A 147 7.13 1.20 -4.99
CA SER A 147 7.08 2.49 -4.32
C SER A 147 7.45 2.35 -2.84
N PRO A 148 8.07 3.37 -2.22
CA PRO A 148 8.32 3.32 -0.78
C PRO A 148 7.02 3.43 0.03
N LEU A 149 6.99 2.74 1.18
CA LEU A 149 6.07 3.02 2.28
C LEU A 149 6.70 4.02 3.23
N GLY A 150 5.93 4.98 3.70
CA GLY A 150 6.42 6.02 4.60
C GLY A 150 5.48 6.34 5.76
N VAL A 151 6.08 6.80 6.85
CA VAL A 151 5.36 7.50 7.93
C VAL A 151 4.93 8.85 7.39
N ALA A 152 3.63 9.12 7.37
CA ALA A 152 3.11 10.41 6.93
C ALA A 152 3.20 11.43 8.08
N ILE A 153 3.68 12.63 7.75
CA ILE A 153 3.97 13.71 8.66
C ILE A 153 3.33 15.00 8.11
N PRO A 154 2.85 15.92 8.95
CA PRO A 154 2.33 17.20 8.46
C PRO A 154 3.32 17.90 7.53
N LYS A 155 2.80 18.49 6.45
CA LYS A 155 3.62 19.14 5.43
C LYS A 155 4.53 20.21 6.04
N GLY A 156 5.84 20.09 5.82
CA GLY A 156 6.86 21.03 6.31
C GLY A 156 7.28 20.83 7.77
N ASP A 157 6.79 19.81 8.49
CA ASP A 157 7.25 19.51 9.86
C ASP A 157 8.60 18.80 9.85
N LYS A 158 9.65 19.58 9.66
CA LYS A 158 11.04 19.10 9.62
C LYS A 158 11.51 18.46 10.93
N ALA A 159 10.96 18.90 12.06
CA ALA A 159 11.36 18.40 13.38
C ALA A 159 10.89 16.95 13.56
N THR A 160 9.61 16.68 13.28
CA THR A 160 9.06 15.32 13.33
C THR A 160 9.72 14.42 12.27
N ALA A 161 9.96 14.93 11.05
CA ALA A 161 10.65 14.17 10.01
C ALA A 161 12.06 13.72 10.45
N ALA A 162 12.86 14.65 10.98
CA ALA A 162 14.21 14.35 11.47
C ALA A 162 14.20 13.36 12.65
N MET A 163 13.25 13.47 13.56
CA MET A 163 13.09 12.54 14.68
C MET A 163 12.78 11.12 14.18
N VAL A 164 11.82 10.96 13.26
CA VAL A 164 11.46 9.64 12.70
C VAL A 164 12.62 9.06 11.90
N GLU A 165 13.30 9.87 11.09
CA GLU A 165 14.47 9.44 10.31
C GLU A 165 15.59 8.93 11.23
N ALA A 166 15.91 9.66 12.29
CA ALA A 166 16.94 9.27 13.26
C ALA A 166 16.59 7.96 13.97
N LEU A 167 15.33 7.81 14.41
CA LEU A 167 14.83 6.58 15.01
C LEU A 167 14.96 5.38 14.07
N LEU A 168 14.55 5.52 12.81
CA LEU A 168 14.66 4.45 11.82
C LEU A 168 16.12 4.08 11.55
N LYS A 169 17.03 5.07 11.42
CA LYS A 169 18.48 4.81 11.29
C LYS A 169 19.04 4.01 12.48
N GLU A 170 18.62 4.34 13.69
CA GLU A 170 19.04 3.60 14.89
C GLU A 170 18.52 2.15 14.88
N LEU A 171 17.23 1.94 14.55
CA LEU A 171 16.64 0.61 14.46
C LEU A 171 17.28 -0.24 13.35
N MET A 172 17.69 0.38 12.26
CA MET A 172 18.43 -0.29 11.18
C MET A 172 19.85 -0.65 11.63
N ALA A 173 20.57 0.27 12.27
CA ALA A 173 21.95 0.08 12.71
C ALA A 173 22.07 -1.00 13.80
N ASN A 174 21.12 -1.09 14.73
CA ASN A 174 21.14 -2.07 15.81
C ASN A 174 20.50 -3.43 15.43
N GLY A 175 20.06 -3.60 14.19
CA GLY A 175 19.48 -4.83 13.65
C GLY A 175 18.01 -5.09 14.03
N THR A 176 17.39 -4.26 14.87
CA THR A 176 15.97 -4.42 15.28
C THR A 176 15.04 -4.35 14.09
N TYR A 177 15.28 -3.41 13.19
CA TYR A 177 14.48 -3.24 11.95
C TYR A 177 14.48 -4.54 11.13
N LYS A 178 15.67 -5.09 10.82
CA LYS A 178 15.76 -6.32 10.04
C LYS A 178 15.09 -7.50 10.74
N LYS A 179 15.31 -7.67 12.05
CA LYS A 179 14.67 -8.72 12.84
C LYS A 179 13.15 -8.65 12.81
N LEU A 180 12.57 -7.44 12.88
CA LEU A 180 11.13 -7.26 12.80
C LEU A 180 10.60 -7.65 11.41
N LEU A 181 11.24 -7.22 10.34
CA LEU A 181 10.81 -7.57 8.98
C LEU A 181 10.90 -9.09 8.71
N ASP A 182 11.98 -9.73 9.15
CA ASP A 182 12.17 -11.18 9.00
C ASP A 182 11.08 -11.97 9.75
N ASN A 183 10.67 -11.52 10.94
CA ASN A 183 9.60 -12.16 11.73
C ASN A 183 8.24 -12.17 10.99
N TYR A 184 8.04 -11.23 10.07
CA TYR A 184 6.83 -11.13 9.26
C TYR A 184 7.01 -11.56 7.80
N ASN A 185 8.16 -12.19 7.46
CA ASN A 185 8.53 -12.56 6.09
C ASN A 185 8.59 -11.36 5.10
N MET A 186 8.87 -10.18 5.63
CA MET A 186 8.94 -8.92 4.88
C MET A 186 10.38 -8.46 4.59
N GLY A 187 11.39 -9.33 4.76
CA GLY A 187 12.79 -8.98 4.56
C GLY A 187 13.12 -8.44 3.16
N LYS A 188 12.38 -8.87 2.14
CA LYS A 188 12.52 -8.36 0.75
C LYS A 188 12.04 -6.91 0.59
N SER A 189 11.25 -6.40 1.50
CA SER A 189 10.75 -5.03 1.54
C SER A 189 11.66 -4.07 2.30
N ALA A 190 12.79 -4.55 2.81
CA ALA A 190 13.73 -3.76 3.59
C ALA A 190 14.38 -2.65 2.73
N LEU A 191 14.54 -1.48 3.35
CA LEU A 191 15.35 -0.38 2.83
C LEU A 191 16.76 -0.44 3.43
N GLU A 192 17.75 0.06 2.71
CA GLU A 192 19.11 0.28 3.24
C GLU A 192 19.17 1.47 4.20
N ALA A 193 18.38 2.51 3.90
CA ALA A 193 18.26 3.72 4.73
C ALA A 193 16.88 4.37 4.55
N PRO A 194 16.38 5.09 5.58
CA PRO A 194 15.17 5.89 5.44
C PRO A 194 15.46 7.11 4.55
N VAL A 195 14.45 7.52 3.78
CA VAL A 195 14.49 8.73 2.94
C VAL A 195 13.33 9.64 3.34
N VAL A 196 13.64 10.94 3.48
CA VAL A 196 12.61 11.96 3.71
C VAL A 196 12.11 12.48 2.36
N TYR A 197 10.84 12.24 2.06
CA TYR A 197 10.17 12.71 0.85
C TYR A 197 9.34 13.95 1.18
N THR A 198 9.66 15.06 0.53
CA THR A 198 8.97 16.36 0.68
C THR A 198 8.46 16.90 -0.65
N ASP A 199 8.91 16.34 -1.76
CA ASP A 199 8.54 16.78 -3.10
C ASP A 199 8.40 15.61 -4.07
N VAL A 200 7.53 15.77 -5.05
CA VAL A 200 7.22 14.73 -6.06
C VAL A 200 8.44 14.39 -6.92
N SER A 201 9.36 15.35 -7.15
CA SER A 201 10.58 15.11 -7.92
C SER A 201 11.53 14.06 -7.31
N GLN A 202 11.34 13.72 -6.02
CA GLN A 202 12.13 12.69 -5.33
C GLN A 202 11.65 11.26 -5.62
N LEU A 203 10.54 11.08 -6.37
CA LEU A 203 9.97 9.78 -6.74
C LEU A 203 10.48 9.23 -8.08
N ASN A 204 11.39 9.94 -8.75
CA ASN A 204 11.96 9.57 -10.06
C ASN A 204 13.24 8.75 -9.91
#